data_f4004fbf49cf13832fc033153df41a1d
#
_entry.id   f4004fbf49cf13832fc033153df41a1d
#
_cell.length_a   1.000
_cell.length_b   1.000
_cell.length_c   1.000
_cell.angle_alpha   90.00
_cell.angle_beta   90.00
_cell.angle_gamma   90.00
#
_symmetry.space_group_name_H-M   'P 1'
#
loop_
_entity.id
_entity.type
_entity.pdbx_description
1 polymer ?
#
loop_
_entity_poly.entity_id
_entity_poly.type
_entity_poly.pdbx_seq_one_letter_code
_entity_poly.pdbx_strand_id
1 'polypeptide(L)'
;SFENGTEQSKNEGAYLRSVPDSLDIVTLANSENITAYDREDIPSLQEKSTRVLYLVDYAKKMTELADAAALSTWLDKAVATATELKLDGFAFNGLPSYGGTDAEQAARKEAARLIVSKLSAFGKTLVFEGDPAFVDAADLSKLDYVVLNTTDIENAVNLKLHVVNILETYALSKEKLLLAAKIGSKLTDEDLNKLDAVTEMTNRVISLGPLGGLAIYALGDDYYQATMTSKTSRMAIQTMNPST
;
A
#
# COMPACT_ATOMS: atom_id res chain seq x y z
N SER A 1 -0.56 3.34 -3.25
CA SER A 1 0.81 3.74 -3.61
C SER A 1 0.79 4.77 -4.73
N PHE A 2 1.82 5.58 -4.80
CA PHE A 2 2.00 6.63 -5.79
C PHE A 2 3.27 6.34 -6.61
N GLU A 3 3.11 6.22 -7.92
CA GLU A 3 4.24 6.07 -8.85
C GLU A 3 4.90 7.43 -9.07
N ASN A 4 5.83 7.80 -8.21
CA ASN A 4 6.61 9.02 -8.37
C ASN A 4 7.45 8.94 -9.66
N GLY A 5 7.52 10.06 -10.36
CA GLY A 5 8.15 10.17 -11.67
C GLY A 5 9.67 10.07 -11.64
N THR A 6 10.29 10.30 -12.79
CA THR A 6 11.73 10.42 -12.96
C THR A 6 12.13 11.89 -13.15
N GLU A 7 13.42 12.20 -13.12
CA GLU A 7 13.92 13.56 -13.40
C GLU A 7 13.48 14.11 -14.78
N GLN A 8 13.13 13.22 -15.71
CA GLN A 8 12.65 13.57 -17.06
C GLN A 8 11.13 13.50 -17.20
N SER A 9 10.40 13.23 -16.12
CA SER A 9 8.93 13.16 -16.18
C SER A 9 8.33 14.49 -16.61
N LYS A 10 7.46 14.45 -17.63
CA LYS A 10 6.71 15.63 -18.11
C LYS A 10 5.24 15.60 -17.72
N ASN A 11 4.81 14.52 -17.05
CA ASN A 11 3.44 14.30 -16.63
C ASN A 11 3.25 14.86 -15.22
N GLU A 12 2.43 15.89 -15.06
CA GLU A 12 2.15 16.50 -13.76
C GLU A 12 1.57 15.52 -12.75
N GLY A 13 0.79 14.53 -13.18
CA GLY A 13 0.26 13.46 -12.33
C GLY A 13 1.32 12.57 -11.69
N ALA A 14 2.58 12.62 -12.16
CA ALA A 14 3.72 11.91 -11.59
C ALA A 14 4.47 12.69 -10.48
N TYR A 15 4.05 13.91 -10.16
CA TYR A 15 4.64 14.69 -9.07
C TYR A 15 3.84 14.57 -7.77
N LEU A 16 4.52 14.47 -6.64
CA LEU A 16 3.89 14.38 -5.32
C LEU A 16 2.98 15.57 -5.01
N ARG A 17 3.33 16.76 -5.47
CA ARG A 17 2.49 17.97 -5.33
C ARG A 17 1.11 17.86 -5.99
N SER A 18 0.92 16.88 -6.87
CA SER A 18 -0.33 16.67 -7.59
C SER A 18 -1.32 15.74 -6.87
N VAL A 19 -0.91 15.10 -5.78
CA VAL A 19 -1.81 14.23 -5.00
C VAL A 19 -2.86 15.05 -4.25
N PRO A 20 -4.07 14.50 -4.00
CA PRO A 20 -5.08 15.16 -3.18
C PRO A 20 -4.57 15.49 -1.77
N ASP A 21 -4.89 16.69 -1.29
CA ASP A 21 -4.42 17.18 0.03
C ASP A 21 -4.98 16.39 1.23
N SER A 22 -6.01 15.59 1.03
CA SER A 22 -6.69 14.84 2.10
C SER A 22 -6.29 13.36 2.18
N LEU A 23 -5.14 13.00 1.61
CA LEU A 23 -4.60 11.65 1.76
C LEU A 23 -3.88 11.50 3.10
N ASP A 24 -4.22 10.46 3.86
CA ASP A 24 -3.54 10.16 5.12
C ASP A 24 -2.13 9.62 4.91
N ILE A 25 -1.95 8.81 3.87
CA ILE A 25 -0.69 8.12 3.56
C ILE A 25 -0.42 8.14 2.06
N VAL A 26 0.80 8.46 1.68
CA VAL A 26 1.35 8.29 0.33
C VAL A 26 2.56 7.38 0.41
N THR A 27 2.54 6.27 -0.31
CA THR A 27 3.69 5.35 -0.44
C THR A 27 4.40 5.61 -1.76
N LEU A 28 5.69 5.90 -1.71
CA LEU A 28 6.53 6.14 -2.89
C LEU A 28 6.87 4.81 -3.57
N ALA A 29 6.29 4.53 -4.73
CA ALA A 29 6.52 3.28 -5.46
C ALA A 29 7.93 3.19 -6.06
N ASN A 30 8.50 4.33 -6.50
CA ASN A 30 9.88 4.43 -6.99
C ASN A 30 10.85 4.89 -5.89
N SER A 31 10.78 4.28 -4.72
CA SER A 31 11.51 4.67 -3.53
C SER A 31 13.04 4.58 -3.65
N GLU A 32 13.56 3.74 -4.55
CA GLU A 32 15.00 3.65 -4.82
C GLU A 32 15.53 4.78 -5.72
N ASN A 33 14.62 5.52 -6.37
CA ASN A 33 14.95 6.59 -7.32
C ASN A 33 14.20 7.89 -6.96
N ILE A 34 14.42 8.36 -5.73
CA ILE A 34 13.84 9.62 -5.25
C ILE A 34 14.46 10.79 -6.00
N THR A 35 13.65 11.55 -6.72
CA THR A 35 14.08 12.69 -7.52
C THR A 35 14.28 13.95 -6.67
N ALA A 36 14.90 14.99 -7.25
CA ALA A 36 15.00 16.30 -6.62
C ALA A 36 13.61 16.91 -6.37
N TYR A 37 12.65 16.68 -7.28
CA TYR A 37 11.26 17.11 -7.13
C TYR A 37 10.56 16.41 -5.96
N ASP A 38 10.75 15.10 -5.80
CA ASP A 38 10.19 14.36 -4.67
C ASP A 38 10.73 14.92 -3.34
N ARG A 39 12.05 15.17 -3.27
CA ARG A 39 12.69 15.76 -2.08
C ARG A 39 12.14 17.13 -1.70
N GLU A 40 11.78 17.93 -2.70
CA GLU A 40 11.14 19.24 -2.50
C GLU A 40 9.71 19.11 -2.01
N ASP A 41 8.94 18.14 -2.54
CA ASP A 41 7.51 18.00 -2.29
C ASP A 41 7.18 17.26 -0.98
N ILE A 42 8.04 16.34 -0.51
CA ILE A 42 7.82 15.54 0.72
C ILE A 42 7.47 16.41 1.93
N PRO A 43 8.24 17.45 2.29
CA PRO A 43 7.90 18.30 3.43
C PRO A 43 6.54 18.96 3.32
N SER A 44 6.16 19.41 2.11
CA SER A 44 4.87 20.05 1.89
C SER A 44 3.69 19.12 2.11
N LEU A 45 3.83 17.82 1.79
CA LEU A 45 2.82 16.81 2.11
C LEU A 45 2.72 16.57 3.62
N GLN A 46 3.86 16.48 4.30
CA GLN A 46 3.92 16.27 5.75
C GLN A 46 3.32 17.45 6.53
N GLU A 47 3.49 18.69 6.07
CA GLU A 47 2.83 19.87 6.63
C GLU A 47 1.30 19.80 6.54
N LYS A 48 0.76 19.10 5.53
CA LYS A 48 -0.67 18.82 5.38
C LYS A 48 -1.12 17.58 6.16
N SER A 49 -0.27 17.03 7.02
CA SER A 49 -0.50 15.81 7.80
C SER A 49 -0.56 14.51 6.98
N THR A 50 -0.12 14.52 5.73
CA THR A 50 0.05 13.33 4.91
C THR A 50 1.35 12.62 5.30
N ARG A 51 1.27 11.37 5.72
CA ARG A 51 2.46 10.54 5.97
C ARG A 51 3.04 10.04 4.66
N VAL A 52 4.35 10.18 4.48
CA VAL A 52 5.06 9.72 3.29
C VAL A 52 5.91 8.50 3.64
N LEU A 53 5.63 7.36 3.00
CA LEU A 53 6.29 6.08 3.26
C LEU A 53 7.21 5.68 2.12
N TYR A 54 8.32 5.02 2.48
CA TYR A 54 9.22 4.34 1.57
C TYR A 54 8.68 2.94 1.25
N LEU A 55 8.55 2.55 -0.03
CA LEU A 55 8.19 1.20 -0.41
C LEU A 55 9.42 0.29 -0.48
N VAL A 56 9.44 -0.74 0.33
CA VAL A 56 10.36 -1.87 0.23
C VAL A 56 9.69 -2.95 -0.64
N ASP A 57 9.89 -2.87 -1.95
CA ASP A 57 9.27 -3.77 -2.94
C ASP A 57 10.04 -5.10 -3.02
N TYR A 58 9.95 -5.89 -1.94
CA TYR A 58 10.66 -7.16 -1.83
C TYR A 58 10.17 -8.18 -2.86
N ALA A 59 8.88 -8.21 -3.19
CA ALA A 59 8.32 -9.16 -4.14
C ALA A 59 9.01 -9.12 -5.51
N LYS A 60 9.44 -7.93 -5.96
CA LYS A 60 10.20 -7.78 -7.22
C LYS A 60 11.65 -8.22 -7.13
N LYS A 61 12.22 -8.28 -5.93
CA LYS A 61 13.66 -8.50 -5.70
C LYS A 61 13.99 -9.81 -5.00
N MET A 62 13.00 -10.67 -4.77
CA MET A 62 13.18 -11.91 -4.01
C MET A 62 14.32 -12.78 -4.51
N THR A 63 14.49 -12.89 -5.84
CA THR A 63 15.55 -13.71 -6.44
C THR A 63 16.93 -13.08 -6.23
N GLU A 64 17.03 -11.76 -6.37
CA GLU A 64 18.29 -11.02 -6.18
C GLU A 64 18.72 -10.95 -4.71
N LEU A 65 17.74 -10.96 -3.80
CA LEU A 65 17.93 -10.81 -2.36
C LEU A 65 17.69 -12.11 -1.61
N ALA A 66 17.94 -13.26 -2.24
CA ALA A 66 17.82 -14.56 -1.61
C ALA A 66 18.83 -14.76 -0.46
N ASP A 67 19.97 -14.07 -0.50
CA ASP A 67 20.95 -14.08 0.58
C ASP A 67 20.57 -13.08 1.68
N ALA A 68 20.58 -13.53 2.93
CA ALA A 68 20.19 -12.71 4.09
C ALA A 68 21.09 -11.48 4.29
N ALA A 69 22.39 -11.58 3.97
CA ALA A 69 23.30 -10.44 4.07
C ALA A 69 23.00 -9.39 2.99
N ALA A 70 22.72 -9.80 1.75
CA ALA A 70 22.31 -8.91 0.67
C ALA A 70 20.98 -8.21 1.01
N LEU A 71 19.99 -8.96 1.53
CA LEU A 71 18.71 -8.42 1.98
C LEU A 71 18.93 -7.40 3.12
N SER A 72 19.75 -7.74 4.11
CA SER A 72 20.06 -6.83 5.22
C SER A 72 20.67 -5.52 4.72
N THR A 73 21.64 -5.58 3.81
CA THR A 73 22.31 -4.40 3.24
C THR A 73 21.32 -3.51 2.47
N TRP A 74 20.43 -4.12 1.70
CA TRP A 74 19.40 -3.41 0.97
C TRP A 74 18.40 -2.70 1.90
N LEU A 75 17.98 -3.37 2.98
CA LEU A 75 17.12 -2.77 4.00
C LEU A 75 17.82 -1.63 4.75
N ASP A 76 19.10 -1.77 5.07
CA ASP A 76 19.88 -0.70 5.71
C ASP A 76 19.95 0.56 4.84
N LYS A 77 20.09 0.38 3.51
CA LYS A 77 20.02 1.50 2.56
C LYS A 77 18.65 2.16 2.56
N ALA A 78 17.57 1.38 2.57
CA ALA A 78 16.21 1.92 2.66
C ALA A 78 15.99 2.73 3.94
N VAL A 79 16.44 2.21 5.09
CA VAL A 79 16.39 2.92 6.38
C VAL A 79 17.22 4.20 6.36
N ALA A 80 18.42 4.18 5.78
CA ALA A 80 19.26 5.38 5.65
C ALA A 80 18.57 6.47 4.81
N THR A 81 17.99 6.09 3.66
CA THR A 81 17.23 7.02 2.80
C THR A 81 16.00 7.59 3.51
N ALA A 82 15.22 6.75 4.19
CA ALA A 82 14.05 7.20 4.95
C ALA A 82 14.44 8.15 6.09
N THR A 83 15.58 7.92 6.73
CA THR A 83 16.12 8.80 7.77
C THR A 83 16.56 10.15 7.21
N GLU A 84 17.32 10.14 6.12
CA GLU A 84 17.79 11.36 5.43
C GLU A 84 16.61 12.25 5.02
N LEU A 85 15.58 11.66 4.43
CA LEU A 85 14.38 12.37 3.92
C LEU A 85 13.33 12.61 5.00
N LYS A 86 13.57 12.18 6.24
CA LYS A 86 12.63 12.30 7.37
C LYS A 86 11.26 11.69 7.06
N LEU A 87 11.22 10.56 6.35
CA LEU A 87 9.99 9.88 6.01
C LEU A 87 9.25 9.37 7.26
N ASP A 88 7.97 9.09 7.09
CA ASP A 88 7.05 8.73 8.17
C ASP A 88 6.92 7.21 8.37
N GLY A 89 7.72 6.42 7.67
CA GLY A 89 7.77 4.98 7.81
C GLY A 89 7.95 4.22 6.50
N PHE A 90 7.50 2.98 6.52
CA PHE A 90 7.67 2.05 5.42
C PHE A 90 6.36 1.36 5.04
N ALA A 91 6.21 1.08 3.75
CA ALA A 91 5.38 0.01 3.25
C ALA A 91 6.30 -1.10 2.72
N PHE A 92 5.90 -2.36 2.82
CA PHE A 92 6.62 -3.48 2.25
C PHE A 92 5.67 -4.53 1.72
N ASN A 93 6.14 -5.36 0.80
CA ASN A 93 5.40 -6.46 0.22
C ASN A 93 6.23 -7.75 0.20
N GLY A 94 5.60 -8.86 -0.16
CA GLY A 94 6.23 -10.15 -0.34
C GLY A 94 5.20 -11.17 -0.82
N LEU A 95 5.67 -12.30 -1.34
CA LEU A 95 4.80 -13.41 -1.73
C LEU A 95 4.44 -14.27 -0.52
N PRO A 96 3.22 -14.83 -0.48
CA PRO A 96 2.80 -15.65 0.64
C PRO A 96 3.75 -16.84 0.88
N SER A 97 3.82 -17.29 2.12
CA SER A 97 4.71 -18.38 2.53
C SER A 97 4.18 -19.79 2.22
N TYR A 98 3.04 -19.89 1.54
CA TYR A 98 2.51 -21.15 1.01
C TYR A 98 2.83 -21.30 -0.48
N GLY A 99 2.81 -22.56 -0.98
CA GLY A 99 3.20 -22.87 -2.36
C GLY A 99 4.71 -22.90 -2.56
N GLY A 100 5.15 -23.57 -3.63
CA GLY A 100 6.57 -23.87 -3.84
C GLY A 100 7.08 -24.99 -2.94
N THR A 101 8.40 -25.13 -2.87
CA THR A 101 9.09 -26.11 -2.02
C THR A 101 9.17 -25.63 -0.57
N ASP A 102 9.40 -26.57 0.35
CA ASP A 102 9.60 -26.25 1.78
C ASP A 102 10.78 -25.28 1.99
N ALA A 103 11.83 -25.40 1.18
CA ALA A 103 12.99 -24.52 1.24
C ALA A 103 12.62 -23.08 0.82
N GLU A 104 11.81 -22.92 -0.24
CA GLU A 104 11.33 -21.59 -0.67
C GLU A 104 10.41 -20.98 0.36
N GLN A 105 9.53 -21.76 0.96
CA GLN A 105 8.65 -21.29 2.04
C GLN A 105 9.45 -20.84 3.27
N ALA A 106 10.44 -21.62 3.68
CA ALA A 106 11.32 -21.28 4.78
C ALA A 106 12.12 -19.99 4.50
N ALA A 107 12.65 -19.85 3.29
CA ALA A 107 13.36 -18.62 2.87
C ALA A 107 12.47 -17.39 2.91
N ARG A 108 11.20 -17.48 2.45
CA ARG A 108 10.24 -16.38 2.54
C ARG A 108 9.92 -15.98 3.97
N LYS A 109 9.74 -16.95 4.87
CA LYS A 109 9.50 -16.69 6.29
C LYS A 109 10.69 -15.98 6.95
N GLU A 110 11.91 -16.44 6.66
CA GLU A 110 13.11 -15.80 7.20
C GLU A 110 13.30 -14.38 6.69
N ALA A 111 13.06 -14.16 5.39
CA ALA A 111 13.07 -12.82 4.80
C ALA A 111 12.01 -11.91 5.45
N ALA A 112 10.79 -12.41 5.64
CA ALA A 112 9.72 -11.65 6.29
C ALA A 112 10.11 -11.21 7.71
N ARG A 113 10.69 -12.10 8.52
CA ARG A 113 11.17 -11.78 9.87
C ARG A 113 12.25 -10.70 9.86
N LEU A 114 13.23 -10.82 8.96
CA LEU A 114 14.29 -9.83 8.82
C LEU A 114 13.74 -8.46 8.41
N ILE A 115 12.84 -8.42 7.42
CA ILE A 115 12.19 -7.19 6.95
C ILE A 115 11.42 -6.54 8.11
N VAL A 116 10.52 -7.27 8.76
CA VAL A 116 9.71 -6.70 9.85
C VAL A 116 10.59 -6.25 11.00
N SER A 117 11.61 -7.03 11.38
CA SER A 117 12.54 -6.65 12.45
C SER A 117 13.26 -5.33 12.15
N LYS A 118 13.79 -5.18 10.94
CA LYS A 118 14.51 -3.97 10.53
C LYS A 118 13.60 -2.76 10.42
N LEU A 119 12.46 -2.89 9.75
CA LEU A 119 11.57 -1.77 9.48
C LEU A 119 10.80 -1.32 10.73
N SER A 120 10.38 -2.24 11.59
CA SER A 120 9.73 -1.88 12.85
C SER A 120 10.66 -1.15 13.82
N ALA A 121 11.96 -1.44 13.79
CA ALA A 121 12.96 -0.73 14.59
C ALA A 121 13.08 0.77 14.25
N PHE A 122 12.60 1.19 13.09
CA PHE A 122 12.53 2.60 12.70
C PHE A 122 11.55 3.40 13.58
N GLY A 123 10.59 2.73 14.23
CA GLY A 123 9.69 3.31 15.23
C GLY A 123 8.62 4.26 14.66
N LYS A 124 8.29 4.12 13.38
CA LYS A 124 7.26 4.90 12.69
C LYS A 124 6.25 3.96 11.98
N THR A 125 5.38 4.51 11.14
CA THR A 125 4.34 3.76 10.44
C THR A 125 4.90 2.58 9.64
N LEU A 126 4.31 1.39 9.83
CA LEU A 126 4.69 0.17 9.11
C LEU A 126 3.44 -0.46 8.48
N VAL A 127 3.44 -0.55 7.15
CA VAL A 127 2.33 -1.09 6.35
C VAL A 127 2.80 -2.31 5.57
N PHE A 128 2.05 -3.40 5.62
CA PHE A 128 2.25 -4.54 4.74
C PHE A 128 1.23 -4.51 3.59
N GLU A 129 1.68 -4.75 2.37
CA GLU A 129 0.84 -4.83 1.17
C GLU A 129 0.91 -6.24 0.57
N GLY A 130 -0.17 -7.02 0.68
CA GLY A 130 -0.23 -8.36 0.12
C GLY A 130 -1.05 -9.37 0.93
N ASP A 131 -0.75 -10.66 0.74
CA ASP A 131 -1.35 -11.73 1.51
C ASP A 131 -0.66 -11.85 2.88
N PRO A 132 -1.40 -11.73 4.00
CA PRO A 132 -0.83 -11.83 5.36
C PRO A 132 -0.06 -13.11 5.64
N ALA A 133 -0.25 -14.17 4.84
CA ALA A 133 0.54 -15.40 4.94
C ALA A 133 2.05 -15.20 4.72
N PHE A 134 2.49 -14.07 4.19
CA PHE A 134 3.91 -13.74 4.11
C PHE A 134 4.51 -13.41 5.48
N VAL A 135 3.73 -12.79 6.37
CA VAL A 135 4.18 -12.31 7.68
C VAL A 135 3.86 -13.34 8.77
N ASP A 136 4.79 -13.62 9.65
CA ASP A 136 4.52 -14.47 10.81
C ASP A 136 3.44 -13.85 11.70
N ALA A 137 2.59 -14.68 12.29
CA ALA A 137 1.50 -14.24 13.17
C ALA A 137 2.00 -13.36 14.33
N ALA A 138 3.17 -13.67 14.90
CA ALA A 138 3.79 -12.86 15.96
C ALA A 138 4.19 -11.46 15.50
N ASP A 139 4.50 -11.29 14.21
CA ASP A 139 4.93 -10.04 13.62
C ASP A 139 3.76 -9.18 13.10
N LEU A 140 2.59 -9.76 12.88
CA LEU A 140 1.39 -9.01 12.47
C LEU A 140 1.02 -7.90 13.46
N SER A 141 1.27 -8.09 14.75
CA SER A 141 1.02 -7.08 15.77
C SER A 141 1.87 -5.83 15.64
N LYS A 142 3.04 -5.92 14.98
CA LYS A 142 3.97 -4.81 14.73
C LYS A 142 3.54 -3.92 13.57
N LEU A 143 2.57 -4.37 12.77
CA LEU A 143 2.05 -3.61 11.64
C LEU A 143 0.97 -2.62 12.10
N ASP A 144 0.99 -1.42 11.54
CA ASP A 144 -0.08 -0.46 11.70
C ASP A 144 -1.25 -0.78 10.77
N TYR A 145 -0.96 -1.17 9.53
CA TYR A 145 -1.95 -1.54 8.52
C TYR A 145 -1.51 -2.72 7.68
N VAL A 146 -2.51 -3.47 7.21
CA VAL A 146 -2.38 -4.52 6.21
C VAL A 146 -3.27 -4.16 5.03
N VAL A 147 -2.69 -3.93 3.87
CA VAL A 147 -3.40 -3.69 2.61
C VAL A 147 -3.56 -5.03 1.90
N LEU A 148 -4.79 -5.53 1.79
CA LEU A 148 -5.06 -6.73 1.01
C LEU A 148 -4.91 -6.44 -0.48
N ASN A 149 -4.28 -7.36 -1.21
CA ASN A 149 -4.22 -7.28 -2.67
C ASN A 149 -5.57 -7.67 -3.28
N THR A 150 -6.52 -6.73 -3.26
CA THR A 150 -7.89 -6.93 -3.77
C THR A 150 -8.08 -6.36 -5.18
N THR A 151 -7.05 -5.81 -5.79
CA THR A 151 -7.10 -5.23 -7.14
C THR A 151 -7.47 -6.24 -8.22
N ASP A 152 -7.18 -7.54 -8.01
CA ASP A 152 -7.46 -8.62 -8.93
C ASP A 152 -8.79 -9.34 -8.63
N ILE A 153 -9.53 -8.89 -7.61
CA ILE A 153 -10.85 -9.46 -7.28
C ILE A 153 -11.91 -8.74 -8.10
N GLU A 154 -12.56 -9.48 -8.99
CA GLU A 154 -13.47 -8.93 -9.99
C GLU A 154 -14.94 -8.83 -9.53
N ASN A 155 -15.31 -9.46 -8.41
CA ASN A 155 -16.69 -9.41 -7.92
C ASN A 155 -16.79 -9.27 -6.40
N ALA A 156 -17.88 -8.65 -5.97
CA ALA A 156 -18.13 -8.30 -4.57
C ALA A 156 -18.35 -9.52 -3.66
N VAL A 157 -18.88 -10.62 -4.17
CA VAL A 157 -19.08 -11.85 -3.38
C VAL A 157 -17.73 -12.45 -2.98
N ASN A 158 -16.83 -12.60 -3.95
CA ASN A 158 -15.49 -13.11 -3.69
C ASN A 158 -14.69 -12.15 -2.78
N LEU A 159 -14.86 -10.85 -2.95
CA LEU A 159 -14.25 -9.86 -2.07
C LEU A 159 -14.69 -10.06 -0.62
N LYS A 160 -15.99 -10.17 -0.37
CA LYS A 160 -16.55 -10.40 0.97
C LYS A 160 -16.01 -11.67 1.60
N LEU A 161 -16.03 -12.78 0.86
CA LEU A 161 -15.51 -14.07 1.33
C LEU A 161 -14.02 -13.97 1.67
N HIS A 162 -13.23 -13.31 0.83
CA HIS A 162 -11.80 -13.11 1.06
C HIS A 162 -11.54 -12.29 2.33
N VAL A 163 -12.22 -11.16 2.50
CA VAL A 163 -12.08 -10.30 3.69
C VAL A 163 -12.42 -11.05 4.98
N VAL A 164 -13.55 -11.75 5.00
CA VAL A 164 -13.98 -12.55 6.17
C VAL A 164 -12.94 -13.61 6.52
N ASN A 165 -12.49 -14.36 5.51
CA ASN A 165 -11.48 -15.41 5.70
C ASN A 165 -10.17 -14.85 6.27
N ILE A 166 -9.70 -13.72 5.77
CA ILE A 166 -8.46 -13.08 6.27
C ILE A 166 -8.62 -12.63 7.73
N LEU A 167 -9.70 -11.97 8.06
CA LEU A 167 -9.96 -11.50 9.43
C LEU A 167 -10.02 -12.66 10.43
N GLU A 168 -10.68 -13.78 10.06
CA GLU A 168 -10.79 -14.96 10.91
C GLU A 168 -9.47 -15.73 11.01
N THR A 169 -8.76 -15.91 9.89
CA THR A 169 -7.54 -16.72 9.85
C THR A 169 -6.39 -16.08 10.61
N TYR A 170 -6.23 -14.76 10.48
CA TYR A 170 -5.07 -14.03 11.03
C TYR A 170 -5.39 -13.23 12.28
N ALA A 171 -6.61 -13.29 12.78
CA ALA A 171 -7.07 -12.52 13.95
C ALA A 171 -6.73 -11.01 13.84
N LEU A 172 -6.79 -10.47 12.64
CA LEU A 172 -6.55 -9.05 12.38
C LEU A 172 -7.74 -8.21 12.83
N SER A 173 -7.48 -7.06 13.43
CA SER A 173 -8.54 -6.09 13.71
C SER A 173 -8.98 -5.42 12.41
N LYS A 174 -10.28 -5.13 12.30
CA LYS A 174 -10.86 -4.52 11.09
C LYS A 174 -10.23 -3.17 10.77
N GLU A 175 -9.90 -2.40 11.80
CA GLU A 175 -9.31 -1.06 11.67
C GLU A 175 -7.89 -1.07 11.09
N LYS A 176 -7.21 -2.21 11.13
CA LYS A 176 -5.89 -2.37 10.51
C LYS A 176 -5.94 -2.89 9.08
N LEU A 177 -7.10 -3.37 8.62
CA LEU A 177 -7.25 -3.96 7.30
C LEU A 177 -7.72 -2.92 6.28
N LEU A 178 -6.97 -2.74 5.19
CA LEU A 178 -7.33 -1.90 4.06
C LEU A 178 -7.62 -2.77 2.84
N LEU A 179 -8.59 -2.35 2.04
CA LEU A 179 -8.80 -2.88 0.70
C LEU A 179 -7.91 -2.13 -0.30
N ALA A 180 -7.68 -2.72 -1.46
CA ALA A 180 -6.93 -2.11 -2.55
C ALA A 180 -7.80 -2.01 -3.81
N ALA A 181 -7.82 -0.84 -4.43
CA ALA A 181 -8.47 -0.62 -5.71
C ALA A 181 -7.53 0.13 -6.67
N LYS A 182 -7.66 -0.14 -7.96
CA LYS A 182 -6.88 0.54 -9.00
C LYS A 182 -7.79 1.47 -9.80
N ILE A 183 -7.32 2.68 -10.06
CA ILE A 183 -8.03 3.63 -10.93
C ILE A 183 -8.30 3.01 -12.29
N GLY A 184 -9.52 3.16 -12.78
CA GLY A 184 -9.97 2.64 -14.06
C GLY A 184 -10.42 1.17 -14.06
N SER A 185 -10.20 0.42 -12.97
CA SER A 185 -10.68 -0.95 -12.83
C SER A 185 -12.17 -1.01 -12.51
N LYS A 186 -12.78 -2.18 -12.70
CA LYS A 186 -14.19 -2.45 -12.41
C LYS A 186 -14.35 -3.57 -11.40
N LEU A 187 -15.40 -3.47 -10.60
CA LEU A 187 -15.87 -4.52 -9.70
C LEU A 187 -17.32 -4.84 -10.05
N THR A 188 -17.66 -6.13 -10.15
CA THR A 188 -19.02 -6.59 -10.39
C THR A 188 -19.76 -6.76 -9.06
N ASP A 189 -20.89 -6.11 -8.89
CA ASP A 189 -21.73 -6.24 -7.68
C ASP A 189 -22.53 -7.54 -7.65
N GLU A 190 -23.36 -7.71 -6.63
CA GLU A 190 -24.21 -8.89 -6.45
C GLU A 190 -25.33 -9.00 -7.52
N ASP A 191 -25.68 -7.88 -8.14
CA ASP A 191 -26.68 -7.78 -9.22
C ASP A 191 -26.05 -7.85 -10.62
N LEU A 192 -24.78 -8.20 -10.70
CA LEU A 192 -23.99 -8.33 -11.94
C LEU A 192 -23.70 -7.00 -12.67
N ASN A 193 -23.84 -5.86 -11.99
CA ASN A 193 -23.46 -4.58 -12.57
C ASN A 193 -21.93 -4.37 -12.43
N LYS A 194 -21.30 -3.87 -13.49
CA LYS A 194 -19.89 -3.50 -13.48
C LYS A 194 -19.73 -2.05 -13.06
N LEU A 195 -19.31 -1.85 -11.82
CA LEU A 195 -19.13 -0.55 -11.20
C LEU A 195 -17.66 -0.12 -11.18
N ASP A 196 -17.42 1.17 -10.96
CA ASP A 196 -16.06 1.66 -10.72
C ASP A 196 -15.47 1.02 -9.46
N ALA A 197 -14.27 0.42 -9.58
CA ALA A 197 -13.69 -0.35 -8.50
C ALA A 197 -13.36 0.50 -7.27
N VAL A 198 -12.86 1.73 -7.45
CA VAL A 198 -12.55 2.61 -6.32
C VAL A 198 -13.81 2.98 -5.56
N THR A 199 -14.87 3.36 -6.27
CA THR A 199 -16.17 3.70 -5.66
C THR A 199 -16.76 2.51 -4.92
N GLU A 200 -16.81 1.33 -5.55
CA GLU A 200 -17.40 0.15 -4.94
C GLU A 200 -16.59 -0.40 -3.78
N MET A 201 -15.27 -0.41 -3.88
CA MET A 201 -14.40 -0.79 -2.76
C MET A 201 -14.54 0.17 -1.57
N THR A 202 -14.73 1.48 -1.82
CA THR A 202 -15.03 2.46 -0.77
C THR A 202 -16.29 2.09 0.00
N ASN A 203 -17.36 1.73 -0.70
CA ASN A 203 -18.61 1.26 -0.09
C ASN A 203 -18.39 -0.01 0.74
N ARG A 204 -17.54 -0.93 0.26
CA ARG A 204 -17.23 -2.18 0.97
C ARG A 204 -16.36 -1.96 2.20
N VAL A 205 -15.43 -0.99 2.19
CA VAL A 205 -14.71 -0.59 3.40
C VAL A 205 -15.67 -0.23 4.52
N ILE A 206 -16.74 0.51 4.21
CA ILE A 206 -17.76 0.91 5.17
C ILE A 206 -18.63 -0.28 5.59
N SER A 207 -19.16 -1.04 4.64
CA SER A 207 -20.16 -2.10 4.88
C SER A 207 -19.59 -3.37 5.52
N LEU A 208 -18.31 -3.69 5.29
CA LEU A 208 -17.68 -4.90 5.83
C LEU A 208 -17.06 -4.71 7.22
N GLY A 209 -17.07 -3.45 7.75
CA GLY A 209 -16.41 -3.23 8.99
C GLY A 209 -17.00 -2.22 9.95
N PRO A 210 -16.74 -0.93 9.89
CA PRO A 210 -15.80 -0.34 8.91
C PRO A 210 -14.39 -0.94 9.02
N LEU A 211 -13.75 -1.07 7.87
CA LEU A 211 -12.34 -1.44 7.77
C LEU A 211 -11.45 -0.21 7.98
N GLY A 212 -10.12 -0.42 8.01
CA GLY A 212 -9.15 0.67 8.23
C GLY A 212 -9.07 1.69 7.11
N GLY A 213 -9.49 1.35 5.88
CA GLY A 213 -9.52 2.27 4.76
C GLY A 213 -9.30 1.61 3.40
N LEU A 214 -8.97 2.43 2.43
CA LEU A 214 -8.75 2.05 1.04
C LEU A 214 -7.37 2.49 0.56
N ALA A 215 -6.61 1.58 -0.03
CA ALA A 215 -5.39 1.89 -0.78
C ALA A 215 -5.74 2.05 -2.26
N ILE A 216 -5.37 3.19 -2.85
CA ILE A 216 -5.62 3.48 -4.26
C ILE A 216 -4.32 3.36 -5.04
N TYR A 217 -4.35 2.55 -6.09
CA TYR A 217 -3.23 2.35 -7.01
C TYR A 217 -3.46 3.09 -8.34
N ALA A 218 -2.38 3.38 -9.05
CA ALA A 218 -2.39 4.19 -10.27
C ALA A 218 -3.03 5.57 -10.08
N LEU A 219 -2.74 6.21 -8.94
CA LEU A 219 -3.32 7.50 -8.56
C LEU A 219 -3.05 8.60 -9.59
N GLY A 220 -1.91 8.57 -10.29
CA GLY A 220 -1.57 9.49 -11.36
C GLY A 220 -2.55 9.45 -12.53
N ASP A 221 -3.19 8.32 -12.79
CA ASP A 221 -4.19 8.18 -13.86
C ASP A 221 -5.50 8.91 -13.55
N ASP A 222 -5.77 9.20 -12.26
CA ASP A 222 -6.94 9.98 -11.84
C ASP A 222 -6.73 11.49 -11.96
N TYR A 223 -5.49 11.95 -12.14
CA TYR A 223 -5.17 13.38 -12.17
C TYR A 223 -5.86 14.12 -13.32
N TYR A 224 -5.93 13.50 -14.50
CA TYR A 224 -6.47 14.11 -15.72
C TYR A 224 -7.96 13.81 -15.97
N GLN A 225 -8.79 13.90 -14.94
CA GLN A 225 -10.24 13.77 -15.12
C GLN A 225 -10.85 15.02 -15.76
N ALA A 226 -11.81 14.82 -16.68
CA ALA A 226 -12.37 15.89 -17.52
C ALA A 226 -13.09 17.00 -16.73
N THR A 227 -13.58 16.72 -15.54
CA THR A 227 -14.41 17.66 -14.75
C THR A 227 -13.72 18.16 -13.47
N MET A 228 -12.79 17.40 -12.93
CA MET A 228 -12.07 17.72 -11.68
C MET A 228 -10.81 16.86 -11.60
N THR A 229 -9.67 17.46 -11.28
CA THR A 229 -8.44 16.71 -11.03
C THR A 229 -8.62 15.74 -9.86
N SER A 230 -8.14 14.52 -10.01
CA SER A 230 -8.23 13.46 -8.99
C SER A 230 -9.66 13.19 -8.50
N LYS A 231 -10.63 13.23 -9.42
CA LYS A 231 -12.06 13.14 -9.09
C LYS A 231 -12.42 11.89 -8.32
N THR A 232 -11.97 10.74 -8.79
CA THR A 232 -12.32 9.43 -8.19
C THR A 232 -11.76 9.32 -6.78
N SER A 233 -10.51 9.70 -6.58
CA SER A 233 -9.85 9.68 -5.28
C SER A 233 -10.49 10.65 -4.29
N ARG A 234 -10.82 11.87 -4.73
CA ARG A 234 -11.50 12.88 -3.90
C ARG A 234 -12.89 12.43 -3.47
N MET A 235 -13.66 11.81 -4.36
CA MET A 235 -14.97 11.24 -4.03
C MET A 235 -14.87 10.09 -3.02
N ALA A 236 -13.90 9.20 -3.16
CA ALA A 236 -13.65 8.12 -2.21
C ALA A 236 -13.33 8.68 -0.82
N ILE A 237 -12.43 9.67 -0.72
CA ILE A 237 -12.09 10.34 0.54
C ILE A 237 -13.34 10.95 1.18
N GLN A 238 -14.14 11.69 0.42
CA GLN A 238 -15.36 12.33 0.92
C GLN A 238 -16.41 11.31 1.39
N THR A 239 -16.54 10.17 0.70
CA THR A 239 -17.48 9.12 1.08
C THR A 239 -17.07 8.44 2.40
N MET A 240 -15.76 8.21 2.61
CA MET A 240 -15.25 7.63 3.86
C MET A 240 -15.24 8.63 5.02
N ASN A 241 -15.18 9.93 4.73
CA ASN A 241 -15.15 11.02 5.72
C ASN A 241 -16.25 12.06 5.41
N PRO A 242 -17.52 11.71 5.59
CA PRO A 242 -18.61 12.65 5.32
C PRO A 242 -18.51 13.86 6.24
N SER A 243 -18.68 15.05 5.67
CA SER A 243 -18.78 16.31 6.44
C SER A 243 -19.99 16.20 7.38
N THR A 244 -19.79 16.40 8.67
CA THR A 244 -20.86 16.51 9.67
C THR A 244 -21.64 17.81 9.49
#